data_65cd4ff5edf67cd35147fce85512174e
#
_entry.id   65cd4ff5edf67cd35147fce85512174e
#
_cell.length_a   1.000
_cell.length_b   1.000
_cell.length_c   1.000
_cell.angle_alpha   90.00
_cell.angle_beta   90.00
_cell.angle_gamma   90.00
#
_symmetry.space_group_name_H-M   'P 1'
#
loop_
_entity.id
_entity.type
_entity.pdbx_description
1 polymer ?
#
loop_
_entity_poly.entity_id
_entity_poly.type
_entity_poly.pdbx_seq_one_letter_code
_entity_poly.pdbx_strand_id
1 'polypeptide(L)'
;PSYDDELDIMSRAERSGFAKNIQPVMTLENVRELMGYAENVTAELSVRKYILSLVTATRNSDYVKLGVSPRGSIALLKASKAYAFVQGRGFVMPDDVKAVMPDVLAHRLMLSPKGKSAFENEREALENIALTVKSPDAIEK
;
A
#
# COMPACT_ATOMS: atom_id res chain seq x y z
N PRO A 1 -11.70 19.39 13.08
CA PRO A 1 -13.06 19.63 13.56
C PRO A 1 -13.15 21.04 14.15
N SER A 2 -14.33 21.68 14.06
CA SER A 2 -14.59 22.92 14.76
C SER A 2 -14.69 22.66 16.27
N TYR A 3 -14.65 23.75 17.08
CA TYR A 3 -14.84 23.62 18.54
C TYR A 3 -16.16 22.92 18.89
N ASP A 4 -17.23 23.23 18.17
CA ASP A 4 -18.55 22.64 18.41
C ASP A 4 -18.59 21.15 18.01
N ASP A 5 -17.90 20.75 16.93
CA ASP A 5 -17.76 19.34 16.56
C ASP A 5 -17.01 18.55 17.63
N GLU A 6 -15.95 19.14 18.20
CA GLU A 6 -15.14 18.48 19.22
C GLU A 6 -15.91 18.34 20.55
N LEU A 7 -16.70 19.34 20.89
CA LEU A 7 -17.60 19.29 22.05
C LEU A 7 -18.68 18.21 21.87
N ASP A 8 -19.24 18.06 20.67
CA ASP A 8 -20.21 17.01 20.36
C ASP A 8 -19.56 15.61 20.42
N ILE A 9 -18.33 15.46 19.91
CA ILE A 9 -17.55 14.21 20.04
C ILE A 9 -17.32 13.85 21.51
N MET A 10 -16.92 14.79 22.35
CA MET A 10 -16.74 14.57 23.78
C MET A 10 -18.06 14.15 24.47
N SER A 11 -19.13 14.86 24.18
CA SER A 11 -20.47 14.56 24.72
C SER A 11 -20.99 13.17 24.30
N ARG A 12 -20.64 12.72 23.10
CA ARG A 12 -20.96 11.37 22.61
C ARG A 12 -20.09 10.30 23.24
N ALA A 13 -18.82 10.61 23.55
CA ALA A 13 -17.90 9.69 24.20
C ALA A 13 -18.33 9.39 25.65
N GLU A 14 -18.88 10.37 26.37
CA GLU A 14 -19.44 10.19 27.72
C GLU A 14 -20.67 9.27 27.74
N ARG A 15 -21.46 9.28 26.67
CA ARG A 15 -22.59 8.36 26.51
C ARG A 15 -22.06 7.01 26.03
N SER A 16 -21.60 6.17 26.96
CA SER A 16 -21.04 4.84 26.73
C SER A 16 -21.99 3.94 25.91
N GLY A 17 -22.02 4.11 24.59
CA GLY A 17 -22.94 3.36 23.75
C GLY A 17 -22.81 3.63 22.24
N PHE A 18 -22.02 4.62 21.81
CA PHE A 18 -21.93 4.96 20.40
C PHE A 18 -21.44 3.79 19.54
N ALA A 19 -20.48 3.02 20.03
CA ALA A 19 -20.01 1.82 19.33
C ALA A 19 -20.97 0.62 19.40
N LYS A 20 -21.90 0.61 20.38
CA LYS A 20 -22.85 -0.50 20.56
C LYS A 20 -23.95 -0.55 19.49
N ASN A 21 -24.16 0.55 18.77
CA ASN A 21 -25.20 0.64 17.73
C ASN A 21 -24.67 0.32 16.32
N ILE A 22 -23.35 0.05 16.19
CA ILE A 22 -22.76 -0.33 14.91
C ILE A 22 -23.10 -1.79 14.63
N GLN A 23 -23.88 -2.04 13.60
CA GLN A 23 -24.19 -3.40 13.17
C GLN A 23 -23.07 -3.91 12.26
N PRO A 24 -22.64 -5.17 12.42
CA PRO A 24 -21.63 -5.76 11.54
C PRO A 24 -22.23 -5.88 10.13
N VAL A 25 -21.49 -5.46 9.12
CA VAL A 25 -21.85 -5.60 7.71
C VAL A 25 -21.41 -6.95 7.13
N MET A 26 -20.51 -7.66 7.82
CA MET A 26 -19.97 -8.97 7.44
C MET A 26 -19.68 -9.80 8.68
N THR A 27 -19.74 -11.12 8.52
CA THR A 27 -19.23 -12.06 9.53
C THR A 27 -17.70 -12.21 9.40
N LEU A 28 -17.06 -12.69 10.45
CA LEU A 28 -15.64 -13.03 10.41
C LEU A 28 -15.34 -14.10 9.34
N GLU A 29 -16.27 -15.00 9.11
CA GLU A 29 -16.15 -16.05 8.09
C GLU A 29 -16.15 -15.46 6.68
N ASN A 30 -17.07 -14.52 6.38
CA ASN A 30 -17.06 -13.80 5.11
C ASN A 30 -15.73 -13.05 4.87
N VAL A 31 -15.19 -12.41 5.90
CA VAL A 31 -13.88 -11.72 5.77
C VAL A 31 -12.75 -12.72 5.45
N ARG A 32 -12.70 -13.87 6.12
CA ARG A 32 -11.70 -14.91 5.85
C ARG A 32 -11.82 -15.48 4.43
N GLU A 33 -13.04 -15.67 3.95
CA GLU A 33 -13.31 -16.12 2.58
C GLU A 33 -12.80 -15.08 1.56
N LEU A 34 -13.12 -13.79 1.75
CA LEU A 34 -12.61 -12.71 0.90
C LEU A 34 -11.08 -12.63 0.89
N MET A 35 -10.44 -12.82 2.04
CA MET A 35 -8.98 -12.91 2.12
C MET A 35 -8.43 -14.07 1.30
N GLY A 36 -9.07 -15.24 1.34
CA GLY A 36 -8.72 -16.39 0.52
C GLY A 36 -8.84 -16.12 -0.98
N TYR A 37 -9.88 -15.44 -1.41
CA TYR A 37 -10.02 -15.02 -2.81
C TYR A 37 -8.91 -14.04 -3.24
N ALA A 38 -8.59 -13.06 -2.40
CA ALA A 38 -7.49 -12.12 -2.68
C ALA A 38 -6.13 -12.82 -2.78
N GLU A 39 -5.85 -13.84 -1.96
CA GLU A 39 -4.62 -14.64 -2.04
C GLU A 39 -4.50 -15.43 -3.35
N ASN A 40 -5.62 -15.83 -3.94
CA ASN A 40 -5.67 -16.58 -5.20
C ASN A 40 -5.55 -15.71 -6.45
N VAL A 41 -5.57 -14.38 -6.33
CA VAL A 41 -5.33 -13.48 -7.47
C VAL A 41 -3.96 -13.75 -8.07
N THR A 42 -3.89 -13.90 -9.39
CA THR A 42 -2.65 -14.22 -10.11
C THR A 42 -1.75 -12.99 -10.22
N ALA A 43 -0.48 -13.14 -9.90
CA ALA A 43 0.55 -12.16 -10.22
C ALA A 43 1.57 -12.80 -11.16
N GLU A 44 1.56 -12.37 -12.42
CA GLU A 44 2.46 -12.86 -13.46
C GLU A 44 3.93 -12.61 -13.11
N LEU A 45 4.83 -13.37 -13.72
CA LEU A 45 6.27 -13.23 -13.47
C LEU A 45 6.79 -11.82 -13.78
N SER A 46 6.25 -11.17 -14.81
CA SER A 46 6.57 -9.79 -15.20
C SER A 46 6.24 -8.80 -14.07
N VAL A 47 5.06 -8.92 -13.46
CA VAL A 47 4.64 -8.09 -12.32
C VAL A 47 5.50 -8.35 -11.09
N ARG A 48 5.80 -9.62 -10.80
CA ARG A 48 6.70 -9.96 -9.68
C ARG A 48 8.12 -9.41 -9.87
N LYS A 49 8.65 -9.45 -11.10
CA LYS A 49 9.92 -8.83 -11.44
C LYS A 49 9.86 -7.32 -11.30
N TYR A 50 8.76 -6.69 -11.69
CA TYR A 50 8.56 -5.26 -11.53
C TYR A 50 8.57 -4.84 -10.04
N ILE A 51 7.84 -5.54 -9.18
CA ILE A 51 7.90 -5.33 -7.73
C ILE A 51 9.33 -5.44 -7.21
N LEU A 52 10.07 -6.46 -7.64
CA LEU A 52 11.46 -6.65 -7.22
C LEU A 52 12.36 -5.51 -7.71
N SER A 53 12.17 -5.03 -8.94
CA SER A 53 12.91 -3.89 -9.50
C SER A 53 12.65 -2.61 -8.72
N LEU A 54 11.39 -2.31 -8.37
CA LEU A 54 11.03 -1.18 -7.51
C LEU A 54 11.74 -1.23 -6.15
N VAL A 55 11.66 -2.38 -5.47
CA VAL A 55 12.30 -2.54 -4.17
C VAL A 55 13.84 -2.47 -4.27
N THR A 56 14.42 -3.03 -5.33
CA THR A 56 15.87 -2.95 -5.57
C THR A 56 16.31 -1.51 -5.85
N ALA A 57 15.52 -0.75 -6.60
CA ALA A 57 15.79 0.66 -6.85
C ALA A 57 15.86 1.47 -5.54
N THR A 58 15.01 1.17 -4.55
CA THR A 58 15.10 1.84 -3.24
C THR A 58 16.40 1.53 -2.50
N ARG A 59 16.99 0.35 -2.69
CA ARG A 59 18.25 -0.05 -2.04
C ARG A 59 19.48 0.57 -2.71
N ASN A 60 19.36 0.87 -3.99
CA ASN A 60 20.46 1.40 -4.81
C ASN A 60 20.41 2.92 -4.97
N SER A 61 19.41 3.58 -4.39
CA SER A 61 19.24 5.04 -4.48
C SER A 61 20.12 5.77 -3.48
N ASP A 62 20.88 6.77 -3.92
CA ASP A 62 21.64 7.68 -3.06
C ASP A 62 20.77 8.49 -2.09
N TYR A 63 19.49 8.63 -2.40
CA TYR A 63 18.53 9.34 -1.58
C TYR A 63 18.03 8.51 -0.38
N VAL A 64 18.34 7.21 -0.38
CA VAL A 64 17.86 6.27 0.63
C VAL A 64 19.03 5.74 1.46
N LYS A 65 18.95 5.90 2.78
CA LYS A 65 19.90 5.33 3.74
C LYS A 65 19.62 3.86 4.03
N LEU A 66 18.32 3.52 4.13
CA LEU A 66 17.85 2.16 4.36
C LEU A 66 16.71 1.87 3.39
N GLY A 67 16.97 1.02 2.41
CA GLY A 67 15.98 0.59 1.41
C GLY A 67 15.04 -0.49 1.94
N VAL A 68 14.02 -0.75 1.17
CA VAL A 68 12.95 -1.71 1.53
C VAL A 68 13.49 -3.12 1.63
N SER A 69 13.17 -3.82 2.72
CA SER A 69 13.56 -5.22 2.96
C SER A 69 12.77 -6.21 2.09
N PRO A 70 13.21 -7.49 1.98
CA PRO A 70 12.45 -8.53 1.28
C PRO A 70 11.02 -8.74 1.82
N ARG A 71 10.79 -8.48 3.13
CA ARG A 71 9.43 -8.48 3.70
C ARG A 71 8.54 -7.41 3.07
N GLY A 72 9.12 -6.27 2.68
CA GLY A 72 8.40 -5.22 1.95
C GLY A 72 7.97 -5.66 0.55
N SER A 73 8.80 -6.43 -0.17
CA SER A 73 8.41 -7.00 -1.47
C SER A 73 7.21 -7.94 -1.34
N ILE A 74 7.21 -8.78 -0.30
CA ILE A 74 6.10 -9.69 -0.02
C ILE A 74 4.83 -8.90 0.36
N ALA A 75 4.97 -7.86 1.18
CA ALA A 75 3.86 -7.01 1.58
C ALA A 75 3.25 -6.30 0.36
N LEU A 76 4.10 -5.75 -0.52
CA LEU A 76 3.66 -5.08 -1.75
C LEU A 76 2.92 -6.05 -2.68
N LEU A 77 3.44 -7.27 -2.87
CA LEU A 77 2.77 -8.29 -3.67
C LEU A 77 1.38 -8.63 -3.11
N LYS A 78 1.27 -8.86 -1.80
CA LYS A 78 -0.01 -9.17 -1.14
C LYS A 78 -1.00 -8.00 -1.26
N ALA A 79 -0.56 -6.78 -1.03
CA ALA A 79 -1.40 -5.59 -1.15
C ALA A 79 -1.87 -5.38 -2.60
N SER A 80 -1.00 -5.59 -3.59
CA SER A 80 -1.38 -5.49 -5.01
C SER A 80 -2.42 -6.53 -5.41
N LYS A 81 -2.32 -7.76 -4.89
CA LYS A 81 -3.33 -8.80 -5.11
C LYS A 81 -4.68 -8.43 -4.50
N ALA A 82 -4.67 -7.94 -3.25
CA ALA A 82 -5.88 -7.50 -2.58
C ALA A 82 -6.51 -6.31 -3.29
N TYR A 83 -5.69 -5.36 -3.77
CA TYR A 83 -6.18 -4.22 -4.53
C TYR A 83 -6.83 -4.65 -5.86
N ALA A 84 -6.18 -5.52 -6.64
CA ALA A 84 -6.75 -6.08 -7.87
C ALA A 84 -8.08 -6.79 -7.61
N PHE A 85 -8.17 -7.57 -6.52
CA PHE A 85 -9.40 -8.25 -6.10
C PHE A 85 -10.54 -7.24 -5.82
N VAL A 86 -10.26 -6.18 -5.05
CA VAL A 86 -11.24 -5.12 -4.77
C VAL A 86 -11.69 -4.40 -6.05
N GLN A 87 -10.81 -4.31 -7.05
CA GLN A 87 -11.14 -3.79 -8.38
C GLN A 87 -11.89 -4.82 -9.27
N GLY A 88 -12.29 -5.97 -8.72
CA GLY A 88 -13.04 -7.02 -9.44
C GLY A 88 -12.20 -7.84 -10.42
N ARG A 89 -10.85 -7.87 -10.27
CA ARG A 89 -9.95 -8.58 -11.17
C ARG A 89 -9.29 -9.78 -10.51
N GLY A 90 -9.13 -10.86 -11.29
CA GLY A 90 -8.43 -12.08 -10.87
C GLY A 90 -6.92 -12.04 -11.12
N PHE A 91 -6.35 -10.92 -11.58
CA PHE A 91 -4.93 -10.76 -11.88
C PHE A 91 -4.44 -9.36 -11.53
N VAL A 92 -3.16 -9.26 -11.18
CA VAL A 92 -2.49 -8.01 -10.81
C VAL A 92 -1.93 -7.32 -12.05
N MET A 93 -2.19 -6.02 -12.17
CA MET A 93 -1.59 -5.13 -13.17
C MET A 93 -0.44 -4.30 -12.56
N PRO A 94 0.51 -3.80 -13.36
CA PRO A 94 1.55 -2.90 -12.87
C PRO A 94 0.98 -1.64 -12.17
N ASP A 95 -0.15 -1.14 -12.62
CA ASP A 95 -0.80 0.03 -12.03
C ASP A 95 -1.37 -0.26 -10.63
N ASP A 96 -1.77 -1.49 -10.33
CA ASP A 96 -2.15 -1.88 -8.97
C ASP A 96 -0.97 -1.80 -8.02
N VAL A 97 0.20 -2.22 -8.50
CA VAL A 97 1.45 -2.12 -7.72
C VAL A 97 1.77 -0.66 -7.42
N LYS A 98 1.69 0.22 -8.43
CA LYS A 98 1.93 1.67 -8.26
C LYS A 98 0.93 2.29 -7.27
N ALA A 99 -0.35 1.94 -7.38
CA ALA A 99 -1.41 2.49 -6.55
C ALA A 99 -1.20 2.24 -5.05
N VAL A 100 -0.76 1.03 -4.67
CA VAL A 100 -0.58 0.67 -3.25
C VAL A 100 0.85 0.84 -2.74
N MET A 101 1.83 1.03 -3.63
CA MET A 101 3.25 1.10 -3.28
C MET A 101 3.57 2.17 -2.24
N PRO A 102 3.10 3.43 -2.35
CA PRO A 102 3.43 4.46 -1.37
C PRO A 102 2.95 4.10 0.03
N ASP A 103 1.74 3.59 0.16
CA ASP A 103 1.13 3.25 1.47
C ASP A 103 1.81 2.03 2.12
N VAL A 104 2.29 1.10 1.30
CA VAL A 104 2.93 -0.13 1.78
C VAL A 104 4.42 0.05 2.07
N LEU A 105 5.12 0.91 1.32
CA LEU A 105 6.58 0.97 1.37
C LEU A 105 7.16 2.24 1.99
N ALA A 106 6.47 3.40 1.98
CA ALA A 106 7.05 4.66 2.45
C ALA A 106 7.57 4.55 3.90
N HIS A 107 6.77 3.94 4.79
CA HIS A 107 7.16 3.73 6.20
C HIS A 107 8.21 2.63 6.42
N ARG A 108 8.71 2.01 5.35
CA ARG A 108 9.70 0.90 5.38
C ARG A 108 11.06 1.29 4.82
N LEU A 109 11.24 2.55 4.45
CA LEU A 109 12.51 3.09 4.02
C LEU A 109 12.92 4.27 4.92
N MET A 110 14.17 4.64 4.86
CA MET A 110 14.70 5.80 5.58
C MET A 110 15.51 6.64 4.59
N LEU A 111 15.24 7.93 4.54
CA LEU A 111 15.99 8.85 3.68
C LEU A 111 17.43 9.05 4.18
N SER A 112 18.36 9.22 3.24
CA SER A 112 19.71 9.73 3.51
C SER A 112 19.65 11.26 3.77
N PRO A 113 20.74 11.89 4.27
CA PRO A 113 20.81 13.36 4.35
C PRO A 113 20.51 14.03 2.99
N LYS A 114 21.01 13.47 1.89
CA LYS A 114 20.74 13.92 0.52
C LYS A 114 19.25 13.79 0.18
N GLY A 115 18.61 12.69 0.58
CA GLY A 115 17.20 12.46 0.37
C GLY A 115 16.34 13.46 1.14
N LYS A 116 16.66 13.72 2.40
CA LYS A 116 15.96 14.71 3.24
C LYS A 116 16.07 16.15 2.73
N SER A 117 17.12 16.47 1.98
CA SER A 117 17.26 17.78 1.34
C SER A 117 16.55 17.87 -0.02
N ALA A 118 16.29 16.74 -0.66
CA ALA A 118 15.71 16.67 -2.00
C ALA A 118 14.19 16.43 -2.00
N PHE A 119 13.64 15.80 -0.95
CA PHE A 119 12.25 15.39 -0.86
C PHE A 119 11.65 15.78 0.50
N GLU A 120 10.38 16.13 0.52
CA GLU A 120 9.66 16.48 1.75
C GLU A 120 9.47 15.27 2.68
N ASN A 121 9.29 14.09 2.09
CA ASN A 121 9.02 12.85 2.84
C ASN A 121 9.39 11.59 2.04
N GLU A 122 9.31 10.45 2.71
CA GLU A 122 9.62 9.14 2.15
C GLU A 122 8.67 8.73 1.00
N ARG A 123 7.42 9.21 1.01
CA ARG A 123 6.44 8.95 -0.06
C ARG A 123 6.88 9.59 -1.37
N GLU A 124 7.22 10.87 -1.34
CA GLU A 124 7.68 11.62 -2.51
C GLU A 124 8.97 11.01 -3.08
N ALA A 125 9.94 10.68 -2.22
CA ALA A 125 11.16 10.02 -2.64
C ALA A 125 10.90 8.68 -3.31
N LEU A 126 9.97 7.87 -2.75
CA LEU A 126 9.61 6.57 -3.28
C LEU A 126 8.93 6.69 -4.64
N GLU A 127 8.01 7.64 -4.81
CA GLU A 127 7.33 7.92 -6.08
C GLU A 127 8.34 8.36 -7.15
N ASN A 128 9.30 9.21 -6.79
CA ASN A 128 10.37 9.63 -7.69
C ASN A 128 11.28 8.46 -8.10
N ILE A 129 11.69 7.62 -7.16
CA ILE A 129 12.47 6.41 -7.44
C ILE A 129 11.69 5.48 -8.38
N ALA A 130 10.39 5.32 -8.18
CA ALA A 130 9.56 4.47 -9.02
C ALA A 130 9.51 4.92 -10.49
N LEU A 131 9.62 6.22 -10.77
CA LEU A 131 9.69 6.74 -12.14
C LEU A 131 10.95 6.26 -12.90
N THR A 132 12.01 5.89 -12.18
CA THR A 132 13.23 5.35 -12.80
C THR A 132 13.12 3.88 -13.22
N VAL A 133 12.08 3.19 -12.76
CA VAL A 133 11.87 1.76 -13.01
C VAL A 133 10.87 1.57 -14.15
N LYS A 134 11.33 0.94 -15.22
CA LYS A 134 10.46 0.64 -16.37
C LYS A 134 9.32 -0.30 -15.94
N SER A 135 8.08 0.14 -16.15
CA SER A 135 6.91 -0.71 -15.98
C SER A 135 6.90 -1.81 -17.06
N PRO A 136 6.53 -3.06 -16.75
CA PRO A 136 6.25 -4.01 -17.81
C PRO A 136 5.09 -3.47 -18.65
N ASP A 137 5.19 -3.64 -19.98
CA ASP A 137 4.11 -3.25 -20.87
C ASP A 137 2.83 -3.95 -20.41
N ALA A 138 1.73 -3.22 -20.38
CA ALA A 138 0.44 -3.83 -20.12
C ALA A 138 0.27 -4.97 -21.12
N ILE A 139 -0.06 -6.17 -20.62
CA ILE A 139 -0.28 -7.33 -21.48
C ILE A 139 -1.33 -6.89 -22.51
N GLU A 140 -0.90 -6.74 -23.76
CA GLU A 140 -1.83 -6.57 -24.87
C GLU A 140 -2.79 -7.76 -24.80
N LYS A 141 -4.08 -7.42 -24.80
CA LYS A 141 -5.17 -8.40 -24.70
C LYS A 141 -5.22 -9.28 -25.92
#